data_aa971e1d30798ab219f0c84123e876f9
#
_entry.id   aa971e1d30798ab219f0c84123e876f9
#
_cell.length_a   1.000
_cell.length_b   1.000
_cell.length_c   1.000
_cell.angle_alpha   90.00
_cell.angle_beta   90.00
_cell.angle_gamma   90.00
#
_symmetry.space_group_name_H-M   'P 1'
#
loop_
_entity.id
_entity.type
_entity.pdbx_description
1 polymer ?
#
loop_
_entity_poly.entity_id
_entity_poly.type
_entity_poly.pdbx_seq_one_letter_code
_entity_poly.pdbx_strand_id
1 'polypeptide(L)'
;DAQESRGLGDVYKRQDNGIRGLAETKGCRIEAISDYLITEPYGVTDQDEFLNGVLKMRTLLTPGELLVRLHQLEQEANRERIIHWGPRTLDLDILFYDQEIIDMPDLHIPHIDLHNRDFVLVPINQIAPYLRHPVLNQTISQLLDSLLNKSENTAK
;
A
#
# COMPACT_ATOMS: atom_id res chain seq x y z
N ASP A 1 -18.73 -10.94 15.86
CA ASP A 1 -18.02 -11.32 17.06
C ASP A 1 -17.11 -10.18 17.54
N ALA A 2 -17.12 -9.94 18.86
CA ALA A 2 -16.38 -8.83 19.46
C ALA A 2 -14.85 -8.96 19.27
N GLN A 3 -14.32 -10.16 19.12
CA GLN A 3 -12.90 -10.38 18.90
C GLN A 3 -12.48 -10.04 17.47
N GLU A 4 -13.31 -10.35 16.49
CA GLU A 4 -13.06 -9.96 15.10
C GLU A 4 -13.11 -8.45 14.94
N SER A 5 -14.08 -7.84 15.59
CA SER A 5 -14.23 -6.38 15.62
C SER A 5 -13.00 -5.70 16.21
N ARG A 6 -12.44 -6.23 17.29
CA ARG A 6 -11.24 -5.71 17.92
C ARG A 6 -9.99 -5.87 17.02
N GLY A 7 -9.88 -7.04 16.36
CA GLY A 7 -8.78 -7.31 15.45
C GLY A 7 -8.73 -6.33 14.30
N LEU A 8 -9.87 -6.10 13.68
CA LEU A 8 -9.96 -5.15 12.57
C LEU A 8 -9.74 -3.71 13.04
N GLY A 9 -10.27 -3.35 14.22
CA GLY A 9 -10.06 -2.04 14.81
C GLY A 9 -8.57 -1.74 15.05
N ASP A 10 -7.81 -2.72 15.52
CA ASP A 10 -6.36 -2.59 15.72
C ASP A 10 -5.61 -2.38 14.41
N VAL A 11 -6.03 -3.06 13.34
CA VAL A 11 -5.43 -2.88 12.01
C VAL A 11 -5.68 -1.48 11.49
N TYR A 12 -6.92 -0.98 11.58
CA TYR A 12 -7.26 0.38 11.19
C TYR A 12 -6.44 1.41 11.98
N LYS A 13 -6.36 1.24 13.29
CA LYS A 13 -5.61 2.14 14.16
C LYS A 13 -4.14 2.19 13.79
N ARG A 14 -3.57 1.04 13.48
CA ARG A 14 -2.16 0.94 13.09
C ARG A 14 -1.89 1.63 11.75
N GLN A 15 -2.79 1.44 10.79
CA GLN A 15 -2.73 2.12 9.50
C GLN A 15 -2.84 3.63 9.69
N ASP A 16 -3.81 4.08 10.48
CA ASP A 16 -4.01 5.51 10.75
C ASP A 16 -2.81 6.14 11.45
N ASN A 17 -2.18 5.41 12.37
CA ASN A 17 -0.96 5.88 13.03
C ASN A 17 0.21 6.00 12.06
N GLY A 18 0.32 5.08 11.11
CA GLY A 18 1.31 5.16 10.04
C GLY A 18 1.12 6.40 9.17
N ILE A 19 -0.11 6.65 8.77
CA ILE A 19 -0.46 7.85 7.99
C ILE A 19 -0.14 9.11 8.77
N ARG A 20 -0.48 9.15 10.05
CA ARG A 20 -0.18 10.29 10.92
C ARG A 20 1.33 10.51 11.03
N GLY A 21 2.10 9.44 11.18
CA GLY A 21 3.55 9.51 11.22
C GLY A 21 4.14 10.11 9.96
N LEU A 22 3.58 9.74 8.79
CA LEU A 22 3.99 10.35 7.52
C LEU A 22 3.59 11.82 7.44
N ALA A 23 2.38 12.16 7.86
CA ALA A 23 1.89 13.53 7.84
C ALA A 23 2.73 14.45 8.73
N GLU A 24 3.27 13.94 9.81
CA GLU A 24 4.12 14.67 10.75
C GLU A 24 5.59 14.70 10.35
N THR A 25 5.98 13.94 9.33
CA THR A 25 7.35 13.89 8.85
C THR A 25 7.69 15.19 8.12
N LYS A 26 8.79 15.82 8.53
CA LYS A 26 9.26 17.05 7.90
C LYS A 26 9.55 16.81 6.43
N GLY A 27 9.03 17.69 5.58
CA GLY A 27 9.19 17.58 4.14
C GLY A 27 8.19 16.68 3.46
N CYS A 28 7.20 16.16 4.17
CA CYS A 28 6.14 15.31 3.62
C CYS A 28 4.79 15.97 3.79
N ARG A 29 3.96 15.87 2.75
CA ARG A 29 2.61 16.41 2.76
C ARG A 29 1.68 15.45 2.06
N ILE A 30 0.69 14.95 2.78
CA ILE A 30 -0.31 14.03 2.22
C ILE A 30 -1.33 14.82 1.41
N GLU A 31 -1.58 14.42 0.18
CA GLU A 31 -2.52 15.09 -0.72
C GLU A 31 -3.84 14.33 -0.88
N ALA A 32 -3.80 13.02 -0.85
CA ALA A 32 -5.01 12.20 -1.01
C ALA A 32 -4.81 10.85 -0.34
N ILE A 33 -5.90 10.28 0.16
CA ILE A 33 -5.91 8.97 0.79
C ILE A 33 -7.07 8.18 0.20
N SER A 34 -6.82 6.95 -0.25
CA SER A 34 -7.88 6.08 -0.73
C SER A 34 -8.70 5.51 0.42
N ASP A 35 -9.85 4.93 0.09
CA ASP A 35 -10.52 4.04 1.02
C ASP A 35 -9.69 2.78 1.23
N TYR A 36 -9.90 2.12 2.36
CA TYR A 36 -9.27 0.83 2.61
C TYR A 36 -10.03 -0.27 1.88
N LEU A 37 -9.28 -1.21 1.35
CA LEU A 37 -9.81 -2.42 0.73
C LEU A 37 -9.42 -3.61 1.60
N ILE A 38 -10.42 -4.37 2.03
CA ILE A 38 -10.19 -5.56 2.84
C ILE A 38 -10.03 -6.74 1.89
N THR A 39 -8.90 -7.44 2.00
CA THR A 39 -8.63 -8.63 1.18
C THR A 39 -8.41 -9.83 2.08
N GLU A 40 -8.87 -11.00 1.62
CA GLU A 40 -8.67 -12.24 2.33
C GLU A 40 -7.26 -12.76 2.07
N PRO A 41 -6.66 -13.45 3.06
CA PRO A 41 -5.32 -14.00 2.89
C PRO A 41 -5.33 -15.13 1.85
N TYR A 42 -4.28 -15.15 1.03
CA TYR A 42 -4.15 -16.09 -0.06
C TYR A 42 -3.72 -17.46 0.48
N GLY A 43 -4.61 -18.46 0.38
CA GLY A 43 -4.27 -19.85 0.60
C GLY A 43 -4.13 -20.32 2.05
N VAL A 44 -4.23 -19.44 3.05
CA VAL A 44 -4.14 -19.80 4.46
C VAL A 44 -5.34 -19.24 5.19
N THR A 45 -6.22 -20.11 5.65
CA THR A 45 -7.50 -19.75 6.26
C THR A 45 -7.38 -19.22 7.69
N ASP A 46 -6.23 -19.40 8.32
CA ASP A 46 -6.02 -19.00 9.71
C ASP A 46 -5.42 -17.62 9.89
N GLN A 47 -5.11 -16.92 8.81
CA GLN A 47 -4.57 -15.57 8.88
C GLN A 47 -5.68 -14.54 8.78
N ASP A 48 -5.48 -13.41 9.47
CA ASP A 48 -6.42 -12.30 9.44
C ASP A 48 -6.48 -11.64 8.05
N GLU A 49 -7.61 -10.99 7.79
CA GLU A 49 -7.81 -10.21 6.59
C GLU A 49 -6.77 -9.09 6.51
N PHE A 50 -6.32 -8.80 5.29
CA PHE A 50 -5.40 -7.69 5.03
C PHE A 50 -6.19 -6.43 4.72
N LEU A 51 -5.73 -5.32 5.29
CA LEU A 51 -6.28 -4.01 5.02
C LEU A 51 -5.30 -3.26 4.14
N ASN A 52 -5.72 -2.95 2.90
CA ASN A 52 -4.88 -2.29 1.91
C ASN A 52 -5.46 -0.91 1.58
N GLY A 53 -4.58 0.05 1.40
CA GLY A 53 -4.93 1.38 0.96
C GLY A 53 -3.71 2.05 0.36
N VAL A 54 -3.93 3.15 -0.33
CA VAL A 54 -2.83 3.93 -0.88
C VAL A 54 -3.02 5.40 -0.53
N LEU A 55 -1.92 6.11 -0.49
CA LEU A 55 -1.96 7.56 -0.33
C LEU A 55 -1.07 8.22 -1.37
N LYS A 56 -1.43 9.44 -1.71
CA LYS A 56 -0.65 10.31 -2.57
C LYS A 56 -0.01 11.38 -1.70
N MET A 57 1.29 11.57 -1.88
CA MET A 57 2.04 12.46 -1.01
C MET A 57 3.03 13.28 -1.84
N ARG A 58 3.26 14.52 -1.42
CA ARG A 58 4.42 15.31 -1.88
C ARG A 58 5.50 15.21 -0.84
N THR A 59 6.75 15.07 -1.30
CA THR A 59 7.87 14.96 -0.37
C THR A 59 9.11 15.65 -0.93
N LEU A 60 9.88 16.23 -0.01
CA LEU A 60 11.22 16.74 -0.31
C LEU A 60 12.29 15.67 -0.10
N LEU A 61 11.90 14.51 0.45
CA LEU A 61 12.81 13.39 0.67
C LEU A 61 13.13 12.70 -0.66
N THR A 62 14.36 12.26 -0.82
CA THR A 62 14.71 11.38 -1.93
C THR A 62 14.05 10.01 -1.73
N PRO A 63 13.96 9.17 -2.77
CA PRO A 63 13.39 7.82 -2.61
C PRO A 63 14.07 7.02 -1.50
N GLY A 64 15.40 7.09 -1.41
CA GLY A 64 16.15 6.41 -0.35
C GLY A 64 15.83 6.94 1.05
N GLU A 65 15.77 8.25 1.20
CA GLU A 65 15.41 8.89 2.46
C GLU A 65 13.98 8.52 2.88
N LEU A 66 13.07 8.52 1.91
CA LEU A 66 11.68 8.13 2.16
C LEU A 66 11.61 6.67 2.61
N LEU A 67 12.34 5.78 1.97
CA LEU A 67 12.39 4.36 2.34
C LEU A 67 12.84 4.19 3.79
N VAL A 68 13.88 4.91 4.20
CA VAL A 68 14.37 4.89 5.58
C VAL A 68 13.27 5.32 6.55
N ARG A 69 12.56 6.39 6.21
CA ARG A 69 11.47 6.90 7.08
C ARG A 69 10.32 5.90 7.18
N LEU A 70 9.96 5.26 6.06
CA LEU A 70 8.92 4.23 6.07
C LEU A 70 9.31 3.05 6.97
N HIS A 71 10.56 2.60 6.90
CA HIS A 71 11.06 1.53 7.78
C HIS A 71 11.01 1.92 9.25
N GLN A 72 11.31 3.18 9.57
CA GLN A 72 11.20 3.68 10.94
C GLN A 72 9.76 3.59 11.46
N LEU A 73 8.80 4.00 10.64
CA LEU A 73 7.39 3.94 11.00
C LEU A 73 6.90 2.50 11.17
N GLU A 74 7.35 1.60 10.31
CA GLU A 74 7.05 0.17 10.45
C GLU A 74 7.60 -0.39 11.76
N GLN A 75 8.83 -0.04 12.11
CA GLN A 75 9.46 -0.49 13.35
C GLN A 75 8.72 0.04 14.58
N GLU A 76 8.31 1.29 14.57
CA GLU A 76 7.52 1.88 15.67
C GLU A 76 6.19 1.14 15.85
N ALA A 77 5.50 0.86 14.76
CA ALA A 77 4.24 0.11 14.79
C ALA A 77 4.43 -1.31 15.32
N ASN A 78 5.54 -1.95 14.97
CA ASN A 78 5.83 -3.32 15.40
C ASN A 78 6.26 -3.42 16.85
N ARG A 79 6.85 -2.38 17.44
CA ARG A 79 7.20 -2.39 18.87
C ARG A 79 5.97 -2.45 19.76
N GLU A 80 4.89 -1.84 19.36
CA GLU A 80 3.63 -1.88 20.11
C GLU A 80 2.99 -3.27 20.08
N ARG A 81 3.53 -4.19 19.26
CA ARG A 81 2.99 -5.54 19.05
C ARG A 81 3.51 -6.62 19.94
N ILE A 82 4.47 -6.35 20.80
CA ILE A 82 5.14 -7.39 21.61
C ILE A 82 4.15 -8.21 22.45
N ILE A 83 2.94 -7.68 22.69
CA ILE A 83 1.94 -8.25 23.57
C ILE A 83 0.86 -9.02 22.80
N HIS A 84 0.82 -8.95 21.46
CA HIS A 84 -0.26 -9.57 20.69
C HIS A 84 0.24 -10.60 19.68
N TRP A 85 -0.37 -11.76 19.73
CA TRP A 85 -0.11 -12.85 18.82
C TRP A 85 -0.72 -12.58 17.45
N GLY A 86 0.08 -12.67 16.40
CA GLY A 86 -0.45 -12.62 15.05
C GLY A 86 0.37 -11.80 14.07
N PRO A 87 0.20 -12.05 12.77
CA PRO A 87 1.03 -11.47 11.69
C PRO A 87 0.63 -10.07 11.25
N ARG A 88 0.11 -9.25 12.14
CA ARG A 88 -0.39 -7.92 11.81
C ARG A 88 0.74 -6.91 11.83
N THR A 89 1.45 -6.83 10.73
CA THR A 89 2.49 -5.83 10.54
C THR A 89 1.91 -4.65 9.75
N LEU A 90 2.45 -3.49 10.02
CA LEU A 90 2.26 -2.36 9.13
C LEU A 90 3.32 -2.48 8.04
N ASP A 91 2.89 -2.60 6.79
CA ASP A 91 3.76 -2.60 5.64
C ASP A 91 3.55 -1.31 4.85
N LEU A 92 4.64 -0.57 4.65
CA LEU A 92 4.63 0.69 3.92
C LEU A 92 5.57 0.58 2.73
N ASP A 93 4.99 0.56 1.53
CA ASP A 93 5.74 0.41 0.29
C ASP A 93 5.64 1.68 -0.55
N ILE A 94 6.72 2.00 -1.25
CA ILE A 94 6.70 3.04 -2.27
C ILE A 94 6.25 2.38 -3.57
N LEU A 95 5.10 2.82 -4.10
CA LEU A 95 4.57 2.28 -5.35
C LEU A 95 5.10 3.04 -6.56
N PHE A 96 5.07 4.36 -6.46
CA PHE A 96 5.57 5.29 -7.48
C PHE A 96 6.30 6.44 -6.80
N TYR A 97 7.25 7.00 -7.51
CA TYR A 97 7.93 8.24 -7.11
C TYR A 97 8.14 9.07 -8.37
N ASP A 98 7.24 10.00 -8.62
CA ASP A 98 7.14 10.73 -9.89
C ASP A 98 7.13 9.73 -11.06
N GLN A 99 7.92 9.94 -12.08
CA GLN A 99 8.07 9.01 -13.20
C GLN A 99 9.43 8.31 -13.14
N GLU A 100 10.04 8.23 -11.95
CA GLU A 100 11.32 7.60 -11.77
C GLU A 100 11.25 6.08 -11.88
N ILE A 101 12.32 5.51 -12.42
CA ILE A 101 12.51 4.07 -12.52
C ILE A 101 13.75 3.74 -11.72
N ILE A 102 13.59 2.98 -10.65
CA ILE A 102 14.67 2.58 -9.75
C ILE A 102 14.66 1.07 -9.62
N ASP A 103 15.81 0.45 -9.86
CA ASP A 103 15.96 -1.00 -9.74
C ASP A 103 17.23 -1.28 -8.92
N MET A 104 17.03 -1.32 -7.60
CA MET A 104 18.10 -1.57 -6.63
C MET A 104 17.70 -2.77 -5.76
N PRO A 105 18.66 -3.42 -5.09
CA PRO A 105 18.34 -4.61 -4.29
C PRO A 105 17.26 -4.39 -3.24
N ASP A 106 17.19 -3.20 -2.66
CA ASP A 106 16.25 -2.88 -1.58
C ASP A 106 15.12 -1.92 -2.00
N LEU A 107 15.08 -1.52 -3.28
CA LEU A 107 14.10 -0.52 -3.72
C LEU A 107 13.80 -0.67 -5.22
N HIS A 108 12.56 -1.02 -5.54
CA HIS A 108 12.07 -1.08 -6.92
C HIS A 108 10.95 -0.06 -7.11
N ILE A 109 11.15 0.90 -8.00
CA ILE A 109 10.14 1.91 -8.35
C ILE A 109 9.99 1.92 -9.87
N PRO A 110 8.79 1.76 -10.43
CA PRO A 110 7.53 1.40 -9.76
C PRO A 110 7.60 0.03 -9.09
N HIS A 111 6.73 -0.19 -8.09
CA HIS A 111 6.66 -1.47 -7.39
C HIS A 111 6.45 -2.60 -8.40
N ILE A 112 7.19 -3.69 -8.21
CA ILE A 112 7.45 -4.68 -9.27
C ILE A 112 6.21 -5.38 -9.80
N ASP A 113 5.21 -5.65 -8.97
CA ASP A 113 4.02 -6.41 -9.35
C ASP A 113 2.71 -5.66 -9.25
N LEU A 114 2.76 -4.33 -9.14
CA LEU A 114 1.53 -3.57 -8.89
C LEU A 114 0.47 -3.75 -9.99
N HIS A 115 0.91 -3.96 -11.23
CA HIS A 115 0.00 -4.10 -12.37
C HIS A 115 -0.77 -5.42 -12.38
N ASN A 116 -0.36 -6.39 -11.56
CA ASN A 116 -1.03 -7.69 -11.43
C ASN A 116 -1.87 -7.80 -10.16
N ARG A 117 -1.96 -6.74 -9.36
CA ARG A 117 -2.62 -6.76 -8.06
C ARG A 117 -3.80 -5.79 -8.03
N ASP A 118 -5.01 -6.35 -8.12
CA ASP A 118 -6.24 -5.54 -8.07
C ASP A 118 -6.35 -4.77 -6.75
N PHE A 119 -5.93 -5.38 -5.63
CA PHE A 119 -5.99 -4.75 -4.32
C PHE A 119 -5.01 -3.57 -4.17
N VAL A 120 -4.14 -3.35 -5.14
CA VAL A 120 -3.28 -2.18 -5.25
C VAL A 120 -3.83 -1.21 -6.29
N LEU A 121 -4.21 -1.71 -7.46
CA LEU A 121 -4.70 -0.86 -8.55
C LEU A 121 -6.04 -0.20 -8.23
N VAL A 122 -6.95 -0.89 -7.56
CA VAL A 122 -8.25 -0.33 -7.21
C VAL A 122 -8.10 0.92 -6.32
N PRO A 123 -7.34 0.87 -5.22
CA PRO A 123 -7.14 2.08 -4.42
C PRO A 123 -6.39 3.20 -5.15
N ILE A 124 -5.39 2.88 -5.97
CA ILE A 124 -4.69 3.90 -6.76
C ILE A 124 -5.64 4.55 -7.76
N ASN A 125 -6.48 3.76 -8.41
CA ASN A 125 -7.44 4.28 -9.39
C ASN A 125 -8.43 5.25 -8.75
N GLN A 126 -8.73 5.06 -7.47
CA GLN A 126 -9.62 5.95 -6.74
C GLN A 126 -9.05 7.36 -6.60
N ILE A 127 -7.74 7.49 -6.40
CA ILE A 127 -7.10 8.78 -6.10
C ILE A 127 -6.22 9.31 -7.23
N ALA A 128 -5.77 8.45 -8.15
CA ALA A 128 -4.87 8.86 -9.23
C ALA A 128 -5.07 8.00 -10.49
N PRO A 129 -6.28 8.00 -11.10
CA PRO A 129 -6.54 7.15 -12.27
C PRO A 129 -5.68 7.51 -13.49
N TYR A 130 -5.23 8.75 -13.57
CA TYR A 130 -4.43 9.27 -14.71
C TYR A 130 -2.95 9.00 -14.59
N LEU A 131 -2.50 8.51 -13.43
CA LEU A 131 -1.09 8.26 -13.19
C LEU A 131 -0.58 7.23 -14.20
N ARG A 132 0.50 7.57 -14.91
CA ARG A 132 1.06 6.71 -15.92
C ARG A 132 2.21 5.91 -15.36
N HIS A 133 2.19 4.61 -15.59
CA HIS A 133 3.28 3.72 -15.23
C HIS A 133 4.46 3.98 -16.18
N PRO A 134 5.63 4.39 -15.66
CA PRO A 134 6.72 4.82 -16.54
C PRO A 134 7.36 3.71 -17.35
N VAL A 135 7.21 2.45 -16.93
CA VAL A 135 7.73 1.29 -17.68
C VAL A 135 6.70 0.76 -18.66
N LEU A 136 5.46 0.52 -18.17
CA LEU A 136 4.40 -0.07 -18.99
C LEU A 136 3.72 0.96 -19.91
N ASN A 137 3.92 2.23 -19.64
CA ASN A 137 3.38 3.35 -20.43
C ASN A 137 1.86 3.30 -20.56
N GLN A 138 1.19 2.90 -19.49
CA GLN A 138 -0.27 2.85 -19.38
C GLN A 138 -0.69 3.57 -18.11
N THR A 139 -1.89 4.15 -18.14
CA THR A 139 -2.45 4.76 -16.94
C THR A 139 -2.95 3.70 -15.97
N ILE A 140 -3.12 4.08 -14.71
CA ILE A 140 -3.69 3.18 -13.70
C ILE A 140 -5.05 2.66 -14.15
N SER A 141 -5.88 3.54 -14.70
CA SER A 141 -7.20 3.16 -15.23
C SER A 141 -7.09 2.07 -16.31
N GLN A 142 -6.14 2.23 -17.23
CA GLN A 142 -5.90 1.24 -18.29
C GLN A 142 -5.39 -0.09 -17.75
N LEU A 143 -4.49 -0.04 -16.76
CA LEU A 143 -3.94 -1.24 -16.12
C LEU A 143 -5.03 -2.01 -15.38
N LEU A 144 -5.90 -1.30 -14.69
CA LEU A 144 -7.01 -1.91 -13.95
C LEU A 144 -7.99 -2.56 -14.92
N ASP A 145 -8.37 -1.88 -15.99
CA ASP A 145 -9.26 -2.44 -17.02
C ASP A 145 -8.68 -3.71 -17.62
N SER A 146 -7.40 -3.71 -17.95
CA SER A 146 -6.73 -4.88 -18.49
C SER A 146 -6.74 -6.05 -17.52
N LEU A 147 -6.54 -5.79 -16.25
CA LEU A 147 -6.53 -6.84 -15.22
C LEU A 147 -7.93 -7.43 -15.04
N LEU A 148 -8.96 -6.60 -14.99
CA LEU A 148 -10.34 -7.05 -14.85
C LEU A 148 -10.80 -7.86 -16.07
N ASN A 149 -10.40 -7.45 -17.27
CA ASN A 149 -10.72 -8.18 -18.49
C ASN A 149 -10.05 -9.55 -18.53
N LYS A 150 -8.82 -9.66 -18.05
CA LYS A 150 -8.14 -10.97 -17.93
C LYS A 150 -8.89 -11.89 -16.97
N SER A 151 -9.36 -11.35 -15.86
CA SER A 151 -10.12 -12.11 -14.87
C SER A 151 -11.41 -12.68 -15.46
N GLU A 152 -12.14 -11.85 -16.21
CA GLU A 152 -13.36 -12.26 -16.88
C GLU A 152 -13.10 -13.35 -17.93
N ASN A 153 -12.05 -13.21 -18.72
CA ASN A 153 -11.69 -14.18 -19.75
C ASN A 153 -11.24 -15.52 -19.14
N THR A 154 -10.63 -15.50 -17.99
CA THR A 154 -10.19 -16.71 -17.29
C THR A 154 -11.37 -17.44 -16.63
N ALA A 155 -12.41 -16.69 -16.24
CA ALA A 155 -13.59 -17.27 -15.62
C ALA A 155 -14.53 -17.97 -16.63
N LYS A 156 -14.29 -17.78 -17.90
CA LYS A 156 -15.03 -18.48 -18.97
C LYS A 156 -14.31 -19.77 -19.35
#